data_150c637ee9501128d1c196eebb98a749
#
_entry.id   150c637ee9501128d1c196eebb98a749
#
_cell.length_a   1.000
_cell.length_b   1.000
_cell.length_c   1.000
_cell.angle_alpha   90.00
_cell.angle_beta   90.00
_cell.angle_gamma   90.00
#
_symmetry.space_group_name_H-M   'P 1'
#
loop_
_entity.id
_entity.type
_entity.pdbx_description
1 polymer ?
#
loop_
_entity_poly.entity_id
_entity_poly.type
_entity_poly.pdbx_seq_one_letter_code
_entity_poly.pdbx_strand_id
1 'polypeptide(L)'
;MRTYIGVDYHRKYSYMVVMDEKGQMVDQGQVANSSEAVREFLGRAGVDGDSAAVLEATRNWTVMHDWLEEVVDEVHLAHPLKVKAIAEAKIKTD
;
A
#
# COMPACT_ATOMS: atom_id res chain seq x y z
N MET A 1 -10.15 5.95 -12.39
CA MET A 1 -9.42 4.68 -12.50
C MET A 1 -9.06 4.19 -11.11
N ARG A 2 -9.34 2.92 -10.82
CA ARG A 2 -9.05 2.37 -9.50
C ARG A 2 -7.57 2.03 -9.36
N THR A 3 -6.99 2.42 -8.24
CA THR A 3 -5.60 2.09 -7.92
C THR A 3 -5.52 1.18 -6.71
N TYR A 4 -4.47 0.40 -6.66
CA TYR A 4 -4.22 -0.55 -5.58
C TYR A 4 -2.85 -0.30 -4.97
N ILE A 5 -2.80 -0.25 -3.65
CA ILE A 5 -1.57 0.06 -2.92
C ILE A 5 -1.20 -1.14 -2.04
N GLY A 6 -0.02 -1.68 -2.24
CA GLY A 6 0.55 -2.67 -1.34
C GLY A 6 1.47 -1.98 -0.36
N VAL A 7 1.28 -2.21 0.93
CA VAL A 7 2.06 -1.55 1.97
C VAL A 7 2.82 -2.58 2.80
N ASP A 8 4.13 -2.49 2.77
CA ASP A 8 5.03 -3.28 3.61
C ASP A 8 5.50 -2.38 4.74
N TYR A 9 4.86 -2.52 5.90
CA TYR A 9 5.07 -1.62 7.03
C TYR A 9 6.25 -2.08 7.87
N HIS A 10 7.26 -1.22 7.97
CA HIS A 10 8.42 -1.42 8.81
C HIS A 10 8.46 -0.39 9.93
N ARG A 11 9.36 -0.58 10.86
CA ARG A 11 9.41 0.24 12.07
C ARG A 11 9.68 1.72 11.79
N LYS A 12 10.62 2.01 10.91
CA LYS A 12 11.04 3.39 10.64
C LYS A 12 10.44 3.95 9.36
N TYR A 13 10.16 3.09 8.41
CA TYR A 13 9.62 3.47 7.12
C TYR A 13 8.76 2.34 6.60
N SER A 14 8.00 2.63 5.58
CA SER A 14 7.23 1.60 4.87
C SER A 14 7.62 1.62 3.41
N TYR A 15 7.47 0.48 2.75
CA TYR A 15 7.65 0.41 1.32
C TYR A 15 6.27 0.26 0.68
N MET A 16 5.98 1.12 -0.28
CA MET A 16 4.66 1.12 -0.92
C MET A 16 4.80 0.92 -2.42
N VAL A 17 3.87 0.13 -2.96
CA VAL A 17 3.76 -0.10 -4.39
C VAL A 17 2.36 0.30 -4.81
N VAL A 18 2.26 1.16 -5.81
CA VAL A 18 0.98 1.60 -6.36
C VAL A 18 0.81 0.99 -7.73
N MET A 19 -0.30 0.31 -7.93
CA MET A 19 -0.62 -0.32 -9.21
C MET A 19 -1.98 0.15 -9.71
N ASP A 20 -2.14 0.14 -11.05
CA ASP A 20 -3.44 0.42 -11.65
C ASP A 20 -4.28 -0.85 -11.71
N GLU A 21 -5.49 -0.74 -12.25
CA GLU A 21 -6.41 -1.87 -12.32
C GLU A 21 -5.99 -2.95 -13.32
N LYS A 22 -5.00 -2.67 -14.14
CA LYS A 22 -4.42 -3.65 -15.05
C LYS A 22 -3.22 -4.37 -14.44
N GLY A 23 -2.86 -4.02 -13.21
CA GLY A 23 -1.73 -4.60 -12.53
C GLY A 23 -0.39 -3.99 -12.90
N GLN A 24 -0.40 -2.87 -13.62
CA GLN A 24 0.81 -2.17 -13.99
C GLN A 24 1.25 -1.25 -12.86
N MET A 25 2.54 -1.22 -12.61
CA MET A 25 3.10 -0.38 -11.56
C MET A 25 3.03 1.09 -11.96
N VAL A 26 2.42 1.89 -11.09
CA VAL A 26 2.32 3.34 -11.28
C VAL A 26 3.48 4.03 -10.58
N ASP A 27 3.76 3.63 -9.34
CA ASP A 27 4.83 4.20 -8.55
C ASP A 27 5.22 3.21 -7.45
N GLN A 28 6.41 3.38 -6.92
CA GLN A 28 6.85 2.60 -5.77
C GLN A 28 7.93 3.38 -5.04
N GLY A 29 8.09 3.10 -3.77
CA GLY A 29 9.17 3.72 -3.02
C GLY A 29 9.06 3.55 -1.54
N GLN A 30 10.09 4.03 -0.87
CA GLN A 30 10.19 4.04 0.56
C GLN A 30 9.50 5.30 1.07
N VAL A 31 8.60 5.13 2.04
CA VAL A 31 7.79 6.22 2.58
C VAL A 31 8.02 6.31 4.08
N ALA A 32 8.34 7.49 4.57
CA ALA A 32 8.50 7.69 6.00
C ALA A 32 7.19 7.42 6.73
N ASN A 33 7.28 6.87 7.94
CA ASN A 33 6.10 6.53 8.73
C ASN A 33 5.52 7.77 9.40
N SER A 34 4.84 8.58 8.60
CA SER A 34 4.10 9.75 9.07
C SER A 34 2.90 9.97 8.17
N SER A 35 1.85 10.55 8.72
CA SER A 35 0.64 10.88 7.96
C SER A 35 0.97 11.77 6.76
N GLU A 36 1.83 12.75 6.97
CA GLU A 36 2.22 13.71 5.95
C GLU A 36 2.94 13.02 4.78
N ALA A 37 3.91 12.15 5.08
CA ALA A 37 4.67 11.44 4.06
C ALA A 37 3.79 10.49 3.26
N VAL A 38 2.86 9.81 3.91
CA VAL A 38 1.93 8.90 3.24
C VAL A 38 1.04 9.67 2.28
N ARG A 39 0.46 10.77 2.73
CA ARG A 39 -0.39 11.60 1.87
C ARG A 39 0.36 12.18 0.69
N GLU A 40 1.60 12.61 0.92
CA GLU A 40 2.43 13.18 -0.14
C GLU A 40 2.77 12.14 -1.20
N PHE A 41 3.20 10.96 -0.76
CA PHE A 41 3.55 9.89 -1.70
C PHE A 41 2.35 9.45 -2.54
N LEU A 42 1.22 9.18 -1.89
CA LEU A 42 0.02 8.72 -2.59
C LEU A 42 -0.56 9.80 -3.49
N GLY A 43 -0.52 11.06 -3.06
CA GLY A 43 -0.96 12.17 -3.90
C GLY A 43 -0.11 12.34 -5.14
N ARG A 44 1.19 12.22 -5.00
CA ARG A 44 2.12 12.30 -6.13
C ARG A 44 1.91 11.15 -7.11
N ALA A 45 1.55 9.98 -6.59
CA ALA A 45 1.27 8.81 -7.43
C ALA A 45 -0.11 8.88 -8.11
N GLY A 46 -0.89 9.91 -7.82
CA GLY A 46 -2.20 10.09 -8.41
C GLY A 46 -3.31 9.27 -7.75
N VAL A 47 -3.08 8.80 -6.53
CA VAL A 47 -4.08 8.03 -5.79
C VAL A 47 -5.15 8.97 -5.27
N ASP A 48 -6.40 8.61 -5.52
CA ASP A 48 -7.56 9.36 -5.02
C ASP A 48 -8.49 8.43 -4.24
N GLY A 49 -9.74 8.85 -4.04
CA GLY A 49 -10.71 8.10 -3.28
C GLY A 49 -11.16 6.78 -3.91
N ASP A 50 -10.84 6.56 -5.19
CA ASP A 50 -11.16 5.29 -5.86
C ASP A 50 -9.93 4.38 -5.82
N SER A 51 -9.64 3.87 -4.63
CA SER A 51 -8.44 3.09 -4.40
C SER A 51 -8.61 2.15 -3.22
N ALA A 52 -7.76 1.13 -3.20
CA ALA A 52 -7.75 0.16 -2.11
C ALA A 52 -6.30 -0.13 -1.72
N ALA A 53 -6.04 -0.21 -0.43
CA ALA A 53 -4.73 -0.56 0.08
C ALA A 53 -4.77 -1.90 0.80
N VAL A 54 -3.69 -2.65 0.71
CA VAL A 54 -3.50 -3.89 1.46
C VAL A 54 -2.33 -3.69 2.40
N LEU A 55 -2.58 -3.90 3.68
CA LEU A 55 -1.60 -3.71 4.74
C LEU A 55 -1.44 -5.01 5.51
N GLU A 56 -0.21 -5.42 5.72
CA GLU A 56 0.08 -6.60 6.51
C GLU A 56 -0.26 -6.35 7.99
N ALA A 57 -0.95 -7.29 8.62
CA ALA A 57 -1.37 -7.17 10.02
C ALA A 57 -0.20 -7.48 10.96
N THR A 58 0.72 -6.55 11.08
CA THR A 58 1.87 -6.65 11.97
C THR A 58 1.66 -5.80 13.21
N ARG A 59 2.68 -5.74 14.07
CA ARG A 59 2.61 -4.90 15.28
C ARG A 59 2.44 -3.44 14.89
N ASN A 60 1.53 -2.75 15.59
CA ASN A 60 1.25 -1.32 15.40
C ASN A 60 0.66 -0.95 14.02
N TRP A 61 -0.01 -1.90 13.36
CA TRP A 61 -0.61 -1.66 12.06
C TRP A 61 -1.70 -0.57 12.08
N THR A 62 -2.32 -0.34 13.23
CA THR A 62 -3.46 0.60 13.33
C THR A 62 -3.09 2.02 12.94
N VAL A 63 -1.88 2.45 13.24
CA VAL A 63 -1.42 3.80 12.90
C VAL A 63 -1.37 3.98 11.39
N MET A 64 -0.73 3.05 10.70
CA MET A 64 -0.65 3.10 9.22
C MET A 64 -2.04 2.96 8.60
N HIS A 65 -2.88 2.08 9.14
CA HIS A 65 -4.25 1.90 8.69
C HIS A 65 -5.02 3.23 8.71
N ASP A 66 -4.90 3.97 9.80
CA ASP A 66 -5.60 5.24 9.94
C ASP A 66 -5.09 6.28 8.93
N TRP A 67 -3.79 6.32 8.70
CA TRP A 67 -3.22 7.22 7.71
C TRP A 67 -3.69 6.89 6.30
N LEU A 68 -3.76 5.60 5.97
CA LEU A 68 -4.23 5.16 4.66
C LEU A 68 -5.70 5.49 4.46
N GLU A 69 -6.53 5.33 5.48
CA GLU A 69 -7.96 5.63 5.40
C GLU A 69 -8.24 7.09 5.05
N GLU A 70 -7.32 7.98 5.33
CA GLU A 70 -7.47 9.40 4.97
C GLU A 70 -7.38 9.63 3.47
N VAL A 71 -6.77 8.71 2.74
CA VAL A 71 -6.48 8.89 1.31
C VAL A 71 -7.24 7.90 0.44
N VAL A 72 -7.31 6.64 0.86
CA VAL A 72 -7.88 5.57 0.04
C VAL A 72 -9.28 5.21 0.50
N ASP A 73 -10.04 4.61 -0.41
CA ASP A 73 -11.43 4.22 -0.17
C ASP A 73 -11.54 3.02 0.76
N GLU A 74 -10.64 2.06 0.61
CA GLU A 74 -10.66 0.83 1.38
C GLU A 74 -9.26 0.46 1.85
N VAL A 75 -9.14 0.00 3.09
CA VAL A 75 -7.90 -0.56 3.62
C VAL A 75 -8.18 -1.96 4.12
N HIS A 76 -7.47 -2.93 3.56
CA HIS A 76 -7.60 -4.33 3.92
C HIS A 76 -6.39 -4.81 4.68
N LEU A 77 -6.64 -5.55 5.76
CA LEU A 77 -5.57 -6.21 6.49
C LEU A 77 -5.40 -7.61 5.94
N ALA A 78 -4.16 -8.01 5.71
CA ALA A 78 -3.85 -9.32 5.19
C ALA A 78 -2.86 -10.02 6.10
N HIS A 79 -2.98 -11.33 6.15
CA HIS A 79 -2.02 -12.14 6.88
C HIS A 79 -0.67 -12.09 6.15
N PRO A 80 0.45 -11.98 6.89
CA PRO A 80 1.78 -11.89 6.27
C PRO A 80 2.06 -12.95 5.20
N LEU A 81 1.66 -14.17 5.44
CA LEU A 81 1.88 -15.26 4.49
C LEU A 81 1.11 -15.09 3.20
N LYS A 82 -0.10 -14.53 3.28
CA LYS A 82 -0.92 -14.28 2.08
C LYS A 82 -0.33 -13.18 1.23
N VAL A 83 0.15 -12.12 1.85
CA VAL A 83 0.78 -11.02 1.12
C VAL A 83 2.03 -11.52 0.40
N LYS A 84 2.84 -12.29 1.09
CA LYS A 84 4.05 -12.87 0.51
C LYS A 84 3.71 -13.81 -0.66
N ALA A 85 2.71 -14.66 -0.49
CA ALA A 85 2.30 -15.59 -1.54
C ALA A 85 1.81 -14.86 -2.79
N ILE A 86 1.05 -13.79 -2.62
CA ILE A 86 0.57 -12.97 -3.74
C ILE A 86 1.75 -12.33 -4.47
N ALA A 87 2.69 -11.78 -3.73
CA ALA A 87 3.88 -11.15 -4.31
C ALA A 87 4.72 -12.17 -5.09
N GLU A 88 4.93 -13.35 -4.52
CA GLU A 88 5.69 -14.41 -5.17
C GLU A 88 4.99 -14.92 -6.43
N ALA A 89 3.68 -15.11 -6.37
CA ALA A 89 2.90 -15.56 -7.51
C ALA A 89 2.97 -14.55 -8.66
N LYS A 90 2.94 -13.27 -8.34
CA LYS A 90 3.01 -12.21 -9.32
C LYS A 90 4.38 -12.18 -10.00
N ILE A 91 5.43 -12.41 -9.25
CA ILE A 91 6.80 -12.49 -9.79
C ILE A 91 6.94 -13.69 -10.73
N LYS A 92 6.33 -14.82 -10.37
CA LYS A 92 6.44 -16.05 -11.13
C LYS A 92 5.65 -16.05 -12.43
N THR A 93 4.67 -15.19 -12.56
CA THR A 93 3.86 -15.10 -13.78
C THR A 93 4.45 -14.20 -14.83
N ASP A 94 5.54 -13.56 -14.52
CA ASP A 94 6.26 -12.74 -15.50
C ASP A 94 7.26 -13.61 -16.34
#